data_8fb6f17883410ecda304939838b7c829
#
_entry.id   8fb6f17883410ecda304939838b7c829
#
_cell.length_a   1.000
_cell.length_b   1.000
_cell.length_c   1.000
_cell.angle_alpha   90.00
_cell.angle_beta   90.00
_cell.angle_gamma   90.00
#
_symmetry.space_group_name_H-M   'P 1'
#
loop_
_entity.id
_entity.type
_entity.pdbx_description
1 polymer ?
#
loop_
_entity_poly.entity_id
_entity_poly.type
_entity_poly.pdbx_seq_one_letter_code
_entity_poly.pdbx_strand_id
1 'polypeptide(L)'
;MCDGLVARAARQYSTLLYTPEHFVELLFWVEDKRFAVHPGMDPIAVMRALVFNLRQRGALQGASTIAQQLYTIRLGRSGKVCRSLVYKMKQLSWSMYASAAKSKASILDEYVSTVYWGRSYHGLDKAAEGYFNATRASLSVTQSFFLAERLAAPNRVSVRRVSNLLGRAPIKLTLTRNGATLPEIISLYERIYGCGGEMWQFLGK
;
A
#
# COMPACT_ATOMS: atom_id res chain seq x y z
N MET A 1 -3.08 20.03 3.24
CA MET A 1 -2.34 19.78 4.51
C MET A 1 -1.74 18.37 4.60
N CYS A 2 -2.44 17.30 4.18
CA CYS A 2 -1.87 15.93 4.20
C CYS A 2 -0.77 15.70 3.16
N ASP A 3 -0.82 16.37 2.01
CA ASP A 3 0.12 16.11 0.89
C ASP A 3 1.57 16.45 1.26
N GLY A 4 1.80 17.59 1.92
CA GLY A 4 3.13 17.94 2.40
C GLY A 4 3.66 17.02 3.51
N LEU A 5 2.78 16.46 4.33
CA LEU A 5 3.15 15.48 5.36
C LEU A 5 3.63 14.17 4.74
N VAL A 6 2.87 13.64 3.76
CA VAL A 6 3.22 12.39 3.07
C VAL A 6 4.53 12.54 2.31
N ALA A 7 4.72 13.63 1.55
CA ALA A 7 5.94 13.85 0.79
C ALA A 7 7.18 13.99 1.70
N ARG A 8 7.06 14.72 2.82
CA ARG A 8 8.16 14.83 3.81
C ARG A 8 8.52 13.48 4.42
N ALA A 9 7.51 12.72 4.84
CA ALA A 9 7.70 11.39 5.39
C ALA A 9 8.28 10.43 4.34
N ALA A 10 7.80 10.45 3.10
CA ALA A 10 8.32 9.63 2.02
C ALA A 10 9.81 9.87 1.79
N ARG A 11 10.24 11.13 1.71
CA ARG A 11 11.66 11.49 1.57
C ARG A 11 12.51 10.96 2.73
N GLN A 12 12.05 11.12 3.96
CA GLN A 12 12.77 10.63 5.13
C GLN A 12 12.91 9.11 5.12
N TYR A 13 11.82 8.39 4.89
CA TYR A 13 11.82 6.93 4.98
C TYR A 13 12.41 6.25 3.73
N SER A 14 12.36 6.86 2.55
CA SER A 14 12.98 6.32 1.35
C SER A 14 14.49 6.17 1.50
N THR A 15 15.15 7.15 2.09
CA THR A 15 16.58 7.09 2.39
C THR A 15 16.89 5.94 3.36
N LEU A 16 16.10 5.78 4.43
CA LEU A 16 16.31 4.72 5.43
C LEU A 16 16.03 3.31 4.89
N LEU A 17 15.12 3.19 3.92
CA LEU A 17 14.74 1.92 3.29
C LEU A 17 15.55 1.59 2.04
N TYR A 18 16.41 2.49 1.59
CA TYR A 18 17.11 2.36 0.29
C TYR A 18 16.13 2.12 -0.86
N THR A 19 15.04 2.91 -0.90
CA THR A 19 14.01 2.84 -1.94
C THR A 19 13.81 4.21 -2.58
N PRO A 20 13.25 4.30 -3.81
CA PRO A 20 12.86 5.59 -4.37
C PRO A 20 11.78 6.30 -3.54
N GLU A 21 11.82 7.63 -3.47
CA GLU A 21 10.85 8.44 -2.73
C GLU A 21 9.41 8.16 -3.18
N HIS A 22 9.18 8.04 -4.49
CA HIS A 22 7.87 7.76 -5.05
C HIS A 22 7.29 6.40 -4.63
N PHE A 23 8.14 5.39 -4.33
CA PHE A 23 7.67 4.11 -3.78
C PHE A 23 7.03 4.30 -2.41
N VAL A 24 7.72 4.96 -1.50
CA VAL A 24 7.21 5.20 -0.13
C VAL A 24 6.00 6.12 -0.16
N GLU A 25 6.00 7.13 -1.02
CA GLU A 25 4.86 8.04 -1.19
C GLU A 25 3.60 7.28 -1.65
N LEU A 26 3.71 6.45 -2.68
CA LEU A 26 2.61 5.62 -3.17
C LEU A 26 2.14 4.61 -2.13
N LEU A 27 3.07 3.97 -1.42
CA LEU A 27 2.76 3.06 -0.32
C LEU A 27 1.91 3.76 0.76
N PHE A 28 2.29 4.97 1.18
CA PHE A 28 1.53 5.72 2.18
C PHE A 28 0.16 6.15 1.67
N TRP A 29 0.05 6.60 0.41
CA TRP A 29 -1.25 6.97 -0.16
C TRP A 29 -2.23 5.81 -0.27
N VAL A 30 -1.71 4.61 -0.51
CA VAL A 30 -2.52 3.39 -0.65
C VAL A 30 -2.90 2.81 0.72
N GLU A 31 -1.94 2.67 1.63
CA GLU A 31 -2.10 1.91 2.86
C GLU A 31 -2.28 2.78 4.11
N ASP A 32 -1.47 3.80 4.29
CA ASP A 32 -1.45 4.54 5.56
C ASP A 32 -0.91 5.97 5.41
N LYS A 33 -1.74 6.87 4.86
CA LYS A 33 -1.32 8.25 4.53
C LYS A 33 -0.84 9.09 5.72
N ARG A 34 -1.12 8.67 6.95
CA ARG A 34 -0.69 9.36 8.16
C ARG A 34 0.24 8.52 9.03
N PHE A 35 0.89 7.55 8.43
CA PHE A 35 1.83 6.64 9.11
C PHE A 35 2.81 7.36 10.03
N ALA A 36 3.37 8.50 9.59
CA ALA A 36 4.39 9.24 10.34
C ALA A 36 3.90 9.84 11.67
N VAL A 37 2.57 10.08 11.82
CA VAL A 37 2.06 10.91 12.93
C VAL A 37 1.15 10.19 13.92
N HIS A 38 0.59 9.03 13.58
CA HIS A 38 -0.29 8.31 14.51
C HIS A 38 0.48 7.27 15.36
N PRO A 39 0.04 6.99 16.59
CA PRO A 39 0.72 6.05 17.50
C PRO A 39 0.29 4.58 17.27
N GLY A 40 0.35 4.08 16.01
CA GLY A 40 -0.04 2.70 15.66
C GLY A 40 -1.48 2.54 15.19
N MET A 41 -2.39 3.40 15.60
CA MET A 41 -3.76 3.52 15.10
C MET A 41 -4.01 4.94 14.59
N ASP A 42 -4.73 5.05 13.48
CA ASP A 42 -5.17 6.32 12.92
C ASP A 42 -6.65 6.59 13.28
N PRO A 43 -6.95 7.37 14.33
CA PRO A 43 -8.33 7.61 14.77
C PRO A 43 -9.16 8.34 13.71
N ILE A 44 -8.55 9.22 12.91
CA ILE A 44 -9.26 9.93 11.84
C ILE A 44 -9.59 8.97 10.68
N ALA A 45 -8.71 8.01 10.36
CA ALA A 45 -9.03 6.97 9.37
C ALA A 45 -10.15 6.06 9.85
N VAL A 46 -10.17 5.71 11.14
CA VAL A 46 -11.24 4.92 11.76
C VAL A 46 -12.58 5.66 11.68
N MET A 47 -12.63 6.93 12.10
CA MET A 47 -13.84 7.74 12.03
C MET A 47 -14.35 7.92 10.60
N ARG A 48 -13.44 8.19 9.64
CA ARG A 48 -13.78 8.29 8.22
C ARG A 48 -14.37 6.98 7.69
N ALA A 49 -13.74 5.84 7.99
CA ALA A 49 -14.22 4.54 7.58
C ALA A 49 -15.57 4.21 8.20
N LEU A 50 -15.80 4.56 9.46
CA LEU A 50 -17.09 4.37 10.13
C LEU A 50 -18.19 5.16 9.42
N VAL A 51 -18.00 6.46 9.20
CA VAL A 51 -18.97 7.32 8.50
C VAL A 51 -19.25 6.81 7.08
N PHE A 52 -18.19 6.41 6.34
CA PHE A 52 -18.33 5.87 5.00
C PHE A 52 -19.13 4.56 4.99
N ASN A 53 -18.79 3.63 5.88
CA ASN A 53 -19.45 2.31 5.95
C ASN A 53 -20.90 2.40 6.40
N LEU A 54 -21.26 3.41 7.23
CA LEU A 54 -22.65 3.69 7.60
C LEU A 54 -23.46 4.25 6.44
N ARG A 55 -22.85 5.06 5.57
CA ARG A 55 -23.52 5.66 4.41
C ARG A 55 -23.65 4.74 3.21
N GLN A 56 -22.68 3.85 3.02
CA GLN A 56 -22.64 2.96 1.85
C GLN A 56 -22.90 1.51 2.26
N ARG A 57 -24.09 1.01 1.97
CA ARG A 57 -24.44 -0.41 2.13
C ARG A 57 -23.66 -1.25 1.12
N GLY A 58 -22.60 -1.94 1.56
CA GLY A 58 -21.93 -2.97 0.75
C GLY A 58 -20.44 -2.74 0.39
N ALA A 59 -19.89 -1.54 0.53
CA ALA A 59 -18.46 -1.29 0.30
C ALA A 59 -17.77 -0.96 1.63
N LEU A 60 -17.05 -1.92 2.21
CA LEU A 60 -16.30 -1.70 3.44
C LEU A 60 -15.00 -0.96 3.16
N GLN A 61 -14.88 0.27 3.67
CA GLN A 61 -13.60 0.98 3.69
C GLN A 61 -12.77 0.50 4.87
N GLY A 62 -11.53 0.05 4.59
CA GLY A 62 -10.57 -0.32 5.62
C GLY A 62 -9.92 0.90 6.28
N ALA A 63 -9.60 0.78 7.57
CA ALA A 63 -8.87 1.79 8.34
C ALA A 63 -7.66 1.18 9.08
N SER A 64 -7.17 0.03 8.63
CA SER A 64 -6.03 -0.64 9.24
C SER A 64 -4.74 0.06 8.85
N THR A 65 -3.88 0.32 9.82
CA THR A 65 -2.56 0.93 9.62
C THR A 65 -1.51 -0.11 9.27
N ILE A 66 -0.34 0.33 8.77
CA ILE A 66 0.83 -0.53 8.51
C ILE A 66 1.21 -1.34 9.77
N ALA A 67 1.23 -0.71 10.95
CA ALA A 67 1.53 -1.41 12.20
C ALA A 67 0.51 -2.50 12.53
N GLN A 68 -0.78 -2.28 12.25
CA GLN A 68 -1.83 -3.28 12.44
C GLN A 68 -1.72 -4.45 11.44
N GLN A 69 -1.32 -4.16 10.21
CA GLN A 69 -1.08 -5.19 9.20
C GLN A 69 0.14 -6.05 9.58
N LEU A 70 1.21 -5.43 10.09
CA LEU A 70 2.40 -6.13 10.56
C LEU A 70 2.08 -7.15 11.67
N TYR A 71 1.18 -6.82 12.61
CA TYR A 71 0.69 -7.78 13.59
C TYR A 71 0.08 -9.03 12.94
N THR A 72 -0.74 -8.83 11.91
CA THR A 72 -1.38 -9.94 11.18
C THR A 72 -0.35 -10.81 10.48
N ILE A 73 0.67 -10.20 9.88
CA ILE A 73 1.77 -10.90 9.20
C ILE A 73 2.55 -11.76 10.21
N ARG A 74 2.92 -11.19 11.36
CA ARG A 74 3.67 -11.90 12.42
C ARG A 74 2.94 -13.13 12.98
N LEU A 75 1.62 -13.10 12.97
CA LEU A 75 0.81 -14.27 13.36
C LEU A 75 0.66 -15.33 12.26
N GLY A 76 1.33 -15.18 11.12
CA GLY A 76 1.21 -16.10 9.98
C GLY A 76 -0.21 -16.13 9.36
N ARG A 77 -1.05 -15.14 9.65
CA ARG A 77 -2.47 -15.08 9.23
C ARG A 77 -2.67 -14.24 7.98
N SER A 78 -1.79 -14.39 6.99
CA SER A 78 -1.97 -13.75 5.69
C SER A 78 -3.25 -14.27 5.03
N GLY A 79 -4.21 -13.38 4.76
CA GLY A 79 -5.41 -13.66 3.96
C GLY A 79 -6.67 -14.11 4.69
N LYS A 80 -6.63 -14.59 5.94
CA LYS A 80 -7.83 -14.85 6.75
C LYS A 80 -7.90 -13.87 7.91
N VAL A 81 -8.46 -12.69 7.64
CA VAL A 81 -8.74 -11.73 8.71
C VAL A 81 -9.74 -12.37 9.68
N CYS A 82 -9.28 -12.64 10.87
CA CYS A 82 -10.19 -13.00 11.96
C CYS A 82 -11.06 -11.78 12.27
N ARG A 83 -12.36 -11.85 11.96
CA ARG A 83 -13.33 -10.77 12.15
C ARG A 83 -13.77 -10.61 13.61
N SER A 84 -13.18 -11.36 14.53
CA SER A 84 -13.50 -11.29 15.94
C SER A 84 -13.07 -9.95 16.52
N LEU A 85 -13.92 -9.36 17.35
CA LEU A 85 -13.64 -8.11 18.07
C LEU A 85 -12.39 -8.27 18.94
N VAL A 86 -12.23 -9.41 19.59
CA VAL A 86 -11.05 -9.73 20.42
C VAL A 86 -9.76 -9.70 19.60
N TYR A 87 -9.77 -10.26 18.38
CA TYR A 87 -8.62 -10.17 17.50
C TYR A 87 -8.30 -8.73 17.13
N LYS A 88 -9.33 -7.93 16.81
CA LYS A 88 -9.14 -6.52 16.46
C LYS A 88 -8.58 -5.69 17.63
N MET A 89 -9.03 -5.98 18.84
CA MET A 89 -8.49 -5.34 20.05
C MET A 89 -7.01 -5.73 20.27
N LYS A 90 -6.66 -7.00 20.15
CA LYS A 90 -5.26 -7.48 20.25
C LYS A 90 -4.38 -6.80 19.19
N GLN A 91 -4.86 -6.73 17.95
CA GLN A 91 -4.17 -6.07 16.85
C GLN A 91 -3.91 -4.58 17.17
N LEU A 92 -4.91 -3.90 17.71
CA LEU A 92 -4.84 -2.50 18.09
C LEU A 92 -3.84 -2.27 19.22
N SER A 93 -3.97 -3.02 20.32
CA SER A 93 -3.07 -2.92 21.48
C SER A 93 -1.62 -3.20 21.08
N TRP A 94 -1.39 -4.23 20.28
CA TRP A 94 -0.06 -4.55 19.81
C TRP A 94 0.51 -3.43 18.90
N SER A 95 -0.28 -2.87 18.01
CA SER A 95 0.17 -1.82 17.09
C SER A 95 0.54 -0.53 17.84
N MET A 96 -0.17 -0.20 18.91
CA MET A 96 0.16 0.93 19.80
C MET A 96 1.45 0.64 20.58
N TYR A 97 1.57 -0.54 21.19
CA TYR A 97 2.78 -0.97 21.87
C TYR A 97 4.00 -0.96 20.93
N ALA A 98 3.89 -1.55 19.75
CA ALA A 98 4.98 -1.58 18.78
C ALA A 98 5.41 -0.17 18.35
N SER A 99 4.46 0.75 18.18
CA SER A 99 4.74 2.15 17.83
C SER A 99 5.35 2.96 18.97
N ALA A 100 5.18 2.54 20.21
CA ALA A 100 5.85 3.13 21.38
C ALA A 100 7.25 2.53 21.59
N ALA A 101 7.42 1.23 21.32
CA ALA A 101 8.66 0.50 21.58
C ALA A 101 9.67 0.54 20.42
N LYS A 102 9.24 0.82 19.20
CA LYS A 102 10.08 0.83 17.99
C LYS A 102 9.97 2.15 17.23
N SER A 103 11.02 2.51 16.51
CA SER A 103 10.95 3.64 15.59
C SER A 103 9.97 3.32 14.42
N LYS A 104 9.36 4.37 13.87
CA LYS A 104 8.52 4.24 12.68
C LYS A 104 9.28 3.65 11.49
N ALA A 105 10.55 4.01 11.34
CA ALA A 105 11.43 3.45 10.32
C ALA A 105 11.57 1.92 10.45
N SER A 106 11.81 1.43 11.68
CA SER A 106 11.93 -0.01 11.93
C SER A 106 10.61 -0.77 11.65
N ILE A 107 9.46 -0.18 12.00
CA ILE A 107 8.14 -0.77 11.71
C ILE A 107 7.91 -0.84 10.19
N LEU A 108 8.26 0.22 9.48
CA LEU A 108 8.08 0.28 8.03
C LEU A 108 9.01 -0.68 7.30
N ASP A 109 10.29 -0.73 7.71
CA ASP A 109 11.26 -1.67 7.13
C ASP A 109 10.84 -3.13 7.37
N GLU A 110 10.44 -3.48 8.58
CA GLU A 110 9.93 -4.81 8.88
C GLU A 110 8.69 -5.13 8.02
N TYR A 111 7.78 -4.16 7.84
CA TYR A 111 6.59 -4.34 7.02
C TYR A 111 6.95 -4.62 5.56
N VAL A 112 7.74 -3.76 4.92
CA VAL A 112 8.08 -3.92 3.51
C VAL A 112 8.95 -5.15 3.24
N SER A 113 9.72 -5.59 4.24
CA SER A 113 10.58 -6.78 4.16
C SER A 113 9.83 -8.10 4.41
N THR A 114 8.59 -8.06 4.92
CA THR A 114 7.84 -9.28 5.28
C THR A 114 6.49 -9.41 4.58
N VAL A 115 5.87 -8.31 4.16
CA VAL A 115 4.54 -8.33 3.55
C VAL A 115 4.52 -9.16 2.27
N TYR A 116 3.38 -9.79 2.02
CA TYR A 116 3.15 -10.62 0.84
C TYR A 116 2.71 -9.78 -0.37
N TRP A 117 3.48 -9.86 -1.46
CA TRP A 117 3.29 -9.10 -2.69
C TRP A 117 2.60 -9.89 -3.83
N GLY A 118 2.20 -11.13 -3.57
CA GLY A 118 1.68 -12.05 -4.59
C GLY A 118 2.75 -12.98 -5.18
N ARG A 119 2.32 -14.01 -5.93
CA ARG A 119 3.20 -14.99 -6.59
C ARG A 119 4.28 -15.59 -5.67
N SER A 120 3.94 -15.82 -4.40
CA SER A 120 4.85 -16.31 -3.35
C SER A 120 6.00 -15.36 -2.97
N TYR A 121 5.96 -14.09 -3.40
CA TYR A 121 6.96 -13.12 -3.01
C TYR A 121 6.62 -12.50 -1.66
N HIS A 122 7.43 -12.79 -0.65
CA HIS A 122 7.42 -12.18 0.66
C HIS A 122 8.62 -11.23 0.77
N GLY A 123 8.35 -9.97 1.08
CA GLY A 123 9.35 -8.90 1.13
C GLY A 123 9.57 -8.20 -0.21
N LEU A 124 9.93 -6.91 -0.11
CA LEU A 124 10.07 -6.01 -1.25
C LEU A 124 11.18 -6.44 -2.21
N ASP A 125 12.31 -6.94 -1.70
CA ASP A 125 13.43 -7.35 -2.55
C ASP A 125 13.03 -8.51 -3.46
N LYS A 126 12.41 -9.55 -2.89
CA LYS A 126 11.93 -10.69 -3.69
C LYS A 126 10.85 -10.28 -4.68
N ALA A 127 10.00 -9.32 -4.32
CA ALA A 127 8.98 -8.82 -5.22
C ALA A 127 9.58 -7.98 -6.37
N ALA A 128 10.53 -7.10 -6.08
CA ALA A 128 11.23 -6.30 -7.08
C ALA A 128 12.00 -7.18 -8.08
N GLU A 129 12.75 -8.14 -7.56
CA GLU A 129 13.47 -9.11 -8.38
C GLU A 129 12.51 -9.98 -9.20
N GLY A 130 11.54 -10.62 -8.55
CA GLY A 130 10.66 -11.60 -9.18
C GLY A 130 9.67 -11.03 -10.20
N TYR A 131 9.18 -9.80 -10.02
CA TYR A 131 8.29 -9.13 -10.98
C TYR A 131 9.05 -8.40 -12.08
N PHE A 132 10.21 -7.81 -11.77
CA PHE A 132 10.84 -6.79 -12.62
C PHE A 132 12.32 -7.05 -12.93
N ASN A 133 12.94 -8.05 -12.32
CA ASN A 133 14.39 -8.24 -12.33
C ASN A 133 15.15 -6.97 -11.91
N ALA A 134 14.67 -6.34 -10.84
CA ALA A 134 15.15 -5.05 -10.33
C ALA A 134 15.46 -5.14 -8.83
N THR A 135 16.27 -4.20 -8.34
CA THR A 135 16.47 -4.01 -6.90
C THR A 135 15.41 -3.07 -6.33
N ARG A 136 15.20 -3.08 -5.01
CA ARG A 136 14.29 -2.11 -4.37
C ARG A 136 14.68 -0.65 -4.64
N ALA A 137 15.98 -0.38 -4.82
CA ALA A 137 16.48 0.97 -5.07
C ALA A 137 16.25 1.46 -6.50
N SER A 138 16.10 0.54 -7.47
CA SER A 138 15.95 0.86 -8.89
C SER A 138 14.50 0.79 -9.40
N LEU A 139 13.52 0.66 -8.50
CA LEU A 139 12.11 0.60 -8.88
C LEU A 139 11.67 1.88 -9.61
N SER A 140 11.10 1.73 -10.80
CA SER A 140 10.45 2.83 -11.49
C SER A 140 9.15 3.24 -10.78
N VAL A 141 8.63 4.42 -11.10
CA VAL A 141 7.36 4.88 -10.52
C VAL A 141 6.18 3.97 -10.91
N THR A 142 6.18 3.44 -12.12
CA THR A 142 5.16 2.51 -12.61
C THR A 142 5.22 1.18 -11.85
N GLN A 143 6.43 0.65 -11.62
CA GLN A 143 6.67 -0.55 -10.81
C GLN A 143 6.27 -0.32 -9.34
N SER A 144 6.59 0.84 -8.80
CA SER A 144 6.21 1.25 -7.44
C SER A 144 4.69 1.32 -7.25
N PHE A 145 3.99 1.89 -8.23
CA PHE A 145 2.52 1.91 -8.24
C PHE A 145 1.93 0.49 -8.29
N PHE A 146 2.46 -0.36 -9.16
CA PHE A 146 2.05 -1.75 -9.25
C PHE A 146 2.20 -2.45 -7.89
N LEU A 147 3.36 -2.35 -7.25
CA LEU A 147 3.59 -2.97 -5.94
C LEU A 147 2.63 -2.41 -4.88
N ALA A 148 2.49 -1.10 -4.76
CA ALA A 148 1.58 -0.50 -3.79
C ALA A 148 0.14 -0.98 -3.97
N GLU A 149 -0.32 -1.13 -5.23
CA GLU A 149 -1.66 -1.65 -5.53
C GLU A 149 -1.82 -3.12 -5.14
N ARG A 150 -0.77 -3.96 -5.28
CA ARG A 150 -0.80 -5.40 -4.96
C ARG A 150 -1.06 -5.70 -3.49
N LEU A 151 -0.71 -4.82 -2.56
CA LEU A 151 -0.84 -5.07 -1.13
C LEU A 151 -2.24 -5.48 -0.68
N ALA A 152 -3.28 -4.90 -1.27
CA ALA A 152 -4.64 -5.22 -0.87
C ALA A 152 -5.24 -6.45 -1.58
N ALA A 153 -4.71 -6.84 -2.74
CA ALA A 153 -5.18 -8.01 -3.50
C ALA A 153 -4.02 -8.69 -4.23
N PRO A 154 -3.07 -9.30 -3.51
CA PRO A 154 -1.79 -9.75 -4.06
C PRO A 154 -1.92 -10.72 -5.24
N ASN A 155 -2.93 -11.60 -5.20
CA ASN A 155 -3.13 -12.65 -6.21
C ASN A 155 -4.26 -12.36 -7.22
N ARG A 156 -4.88 -11.16 -7.16
CA ARG A 156 -6.01 -10.81 -8.05
C ARG A 156 -5.78 -9.44 -8.68
N VAL A 157 -5.95 -9.36 -9.98
CA VAL A 157 -6.02 -8.08 -10.70
C VAL A 157 -7.46 -7.58 -10.65
N SER A 158 -7.65 -6.31 -10.33
CA SER A 158 -8.94 -5.64 -10.37
C SER A 158 -8.80 -4.31 -11.09
N VAL A 159 -9.25 -4.25 -12.32
CA VAL A 159 -9.27 -3.01 -13.12
C VAL A 159 -9.96 -1.88 -12.37
N ARG A 160 -11.13 -2.18 -11.76
CA ARG A 160 -11.87 -1.21 -10.95
C ARG A 160 -11.01 -0.64 -9.82
N ARG A 161 -10.19 -1.46 -9.16
CA ARG A 161 -9.30 -1.01 -8.09
C ARG A 161 -8.18 -0.12 -8.64
N VAL A 162 -7.52 -0.55 -9.71
CA VAL A 162 -6.48 0.23 -10.39
C VAL A 162 -7.05 1.57 -10.83
N SER A 163 -8.21 1.59 -11.49
CA SER A 163 -8.92 2.81 -11.89
C SER A 163 -9.21 3.74 -10.71
N ASN A 164 -9.75 3.18 -9.63
CA ASN A 164 -10.04 3.95 -8.41
C ASN A 164 -8.79 4.56 -7.77
N LEU A 165 -7.64 3.87 -7.84
CA LEU A 165 -6.38 4.42 -7.36
C LEU A 165 -5.85 5.51 -8.27
N LEU A 166 -5.87 5.30 -9.58
CA LEU A 166 -5.46 6.30 -10.58
C LEU A 166 -6.32 7.57 -10.55
N GLY A 167 -7.60 7.44 -10.19
CA GLY A 167 -8.52 8.57 -9.98
C GLY A 167 -8.24 9.39 -8.71
N ARG A 168 -7.38 8.92 -7.78
CA ARG A 168 -7.04 9.69 -6.57
C ARG A 168 -6.01 10.77 -6.90
N ALA A 169 -6.38 12.03 -6.70
CA ALA A 169 -5.53 13.17 -7.02
C ALA A 169 -4.07 13.07 -6.52
N PRO A 170 -3.79 12.66 -5.25
CA PRO A 170 -2.41 12.54 -4.78
C PRO A 170 -1.62 11.46 -5.52
N ILE A 171 -2.21 10.30 -5.80
CA ILE A 171 -1.57 9.22 -6.54
C ILE A 171 -1.28 9.68 -7.98
N LYS A 172 -2.27 10.28 -8.64
CA LYS A 172 -2.11 10.84 -9.99
C LYS A 172 -0.97 11.86 -10.03
N LEU A 173 -0.92 12.75 -9.05
CA LEU A 173 0.14 13.76 -8.95
C LEU A 173 1.53 13.11 -8.79
N THR A 174 1.67 12.12 -7.90
CA THR A 174 2.94 11.38 -7.71
C THR A 174 3.38 10.70 -9.00
N LEU A 175 2.45 10.03 -9.70
CA LEU A 175 2.73 9.37 -10.98
C LEU A 175 3.18 10.36 -12.04
N THR A 176 2.42 11.43 -12.26
CA THR A 176 2.73 12.43 -13.30
C THR A 176 4.04 13.17 -13.02
N ARG A 177 4.29 13.57 -11.77
CA ARG A 177 5.53 14.24 -11.35
C ARG A 177 6.78 13.39 -11.61
N ASN A 178 6.66 12.08 -11.52
CA ASN A 178 7.76 11.13 -11.76
C ASN A 178 7.73 10.53 -13.17
N GLY A 179 6.96 11.08 -14.09
CA GLY A 179 6.99 10.75 -15.52
C GLY A 179 6.22 9.48 -15.92
N ALA A 180 5.40 8.90 -15.03
CA ALA A 180 4.57 7.74 -15.40
C ALA A 180 3.42 8.15 -16.31
N THR A 181 3.19 7.36 -17.34
CA THR A 181 2.05 7.49 -18.24
C THR A 181 1.05 6.36 -18.08
N LEU A 182 -0.22 6.61 -18.42
CA LEU A 182 -1.24 5.57 -18.35
C LEU A 182 -0.94 4.37 -19.26
N PRO A 183 -0.47 4.54 -20.52
CA PRO A 183 -0.07 3.42 -21.36
C PRO A 183 1.01 2.54 -20.77
N GLU A 184 2.02 3.13 -20.10
CA GLU A 184 3.09 2.36 -19.43
C GLU A 184 2.54 1.52 -18.29
N ILE A 185 1.61 2.07 -17.50
CA ILE A 185 0.96 1.35 -16.41
C ILE A 185 0.19 0.16 -16.98
N ILE A 186 -0.64 0.38 -18.00
CA ILE A 186 -1.41 -0.68 -18.66
C ILE A 186 -0.48 -1.76 -19.21
N SER A 187 0.53 -1.39 -19.97
CA SER A 187 1.53 -2.31 -20.56
C SER A 187 2.22 -3.16 -19.48
N LEU A 188 2.52 -2.58 -18.31
CA LEU A 188 3.10 -3.33 -17.20
C LEU A 188 2.16 -4.43 -16.69
N TYR A 189 0.87 -4.12 -16.50
CA TYR A 189 -0.12 -5.11 -16.05
C TYR A 189 -0.35 -6.20 -17.10
N GLU A 190 -0.42 -5.84 -18.39
CA GLU A 190 -0.55 -6.79 -19.49
C GLU A 190 0.64 -7.76 -19.55
N ARG A 191 1.86 -7.25 -19.43
CA ARG A 191 3.07 -8.07 -19.42
C ARG A 191 3.10 -9.05 -18.24
N ILE A 192 2.65 -8.63 -17.07
CA ILE A 192 2.72 -9.48 -15.86
C ILE A 192 1.59 -10.52 -15.82
N TYR A 193 0.39 -10.16 -16.27
CA TYR A 193 -0.79 -11.00 -16.12
C TYR A 193 -1.35 -11.59 -17.43
N GLY A 194 -0.80 -11.20 -18.57
CA GLY A 194 -1.30 -11.66 -19.88
C GLY A 194 -2.73 -11.19 -20.19
N CYS A 195 -3.21 -10.16 -19.52
CA CYS A 195 -4.56 -9.65 -19.71
C CYS A 195 -4.58 -8.75 -20.95
N GLY A 196 -5.26 -9.16 -22.00
CA GLY A 196 -5.38 -8.38 -23.24
C GLY A 196 -6.06 -7.02 -23.05
N GLY A 197 -5.78 -6.09 -23.97
CA GLY A 197 -6.18 -4.67 -23.90
C GLY A 197 -7.67 -4.36 -23.67
N GLU A 198 -8.56 -5.30 -23.95
CA GLU A 198 -10.00 -5.15 -23.73
C GLU A 198 -10.35 -4.90 -22.24
N MET A 199 -9.61 -5.48 -21.30
CA MET A 199 -9.85 -5.29 -19.86
C MET A 199 -9.55 -3.86 -19.42
N TRP A 200 -8.73 -3.10 -20.17
CA TRP A 200 -8.25 -1.76 -19.82
C TRP A 200 -8.95 -0.62 -20.57
N GLN A 201 -9.84 -0.93 -21.52
CA GLN A 201 -10.57 0.07 -22.32
C GLN A 201 -11.39 1.08 -21.47
N PHE A 202 -11.66 0.75 -20.23
CA PHE A 202 -12.42 1.59 -19.30
C PHE A 202 -11.57 2.59 -18.51
N LEU A 203 -10.23 2.55 -18.61
CA LEU A 203 -9.35 3.46 -17.88
C LEU A 203 -9.15 4.82 -18.56
N GLY A 204 -9.56 4.96 -19.81
CA GLY A 204 -9.39 6.18 -20.63
C GLY A 204 -10.64 7.05 -20.75
N LYS A 205 -11.75 6.68 -20.14
CA LYS A 205 -12.99 7.43 -20.08
C LYS A 205 -13.21 7.95 -18.64
#